data_0408ec726ac27a9e0c760c71108eeb13
#
_entry.id   0408ec726ac27a9e0c760c71108eeb13
#
_cell.length_a   1.000
_cell.length_b   1.000
_cell.length_c   1.000
_cell.angle_alpha   90.00
_cell.angle_beta   90.00
_cell.angle_gamma   90.00
#
_symmetry.space_group_name_H-M   'P 1'
#
loop_
_entity.id
_entity.type
_entity.pdbx_description
1 polymer ?
#
loop_
_entity_poly.entity_id
_entity_poly.type
_entity_poly.pdbx_seq_one_letter_code
_entity_poly.pdbx_strand_id
1 'polypeptide(L)'
;KLKLETLGLKMTEKQDTDSTEPEGTCTKMSPEAGAKVAKGSAVKVWFSAGPQSTQVPDVKERSQEEARSILESAGFKVNATVRTEDSADIAKDMVTKTDPAAGQSVPKGTTITIYVSSGMTTVPSNLVGQSKDSVLQQYEGRFSFTVEQESSDTVEAGLITRVSPDSGSSIAQGGSITIWVSTGKEKVAVPNIAAGTKYATAELMLKAVGLKAQANGPADPTAVVVGIDPGAGAQVDVGSTVTITTKAAATGDNNGNGNTGSNAGGSTGPGGDK
;
A
#
# COMPACT_ATOMS: atom_id res chain seq x y z
N LYS A 1 40.71 -40.07 33.47
CA LYS A 1 40.83 -41.54 33.55
C LYS A 1 42.31 -41.93 33.68
N LEU A 2 43.14 -41.61 32.70
CA LEU A 2 44.58 -41.98 32.68
C LEU A 2 45.35 -41.59 33.96
N LYS A 3 45.12 -40.40 34.54
CA LYS A 3 45.80 -39.96 35.76
C LYS A 3 45.47 -40.83 37.00
N LEU A 4 44.26 -41.34 37.14
CA LEU A 4 43.86 -42.21 38.23
C LEU A 4 44.40 -43.58 38.01
N GLU A 5 44.44 -44.09 36.80
CA GLU A 5 45.03 -45.43 36.47
C GLU A 5 46.53 -45.47 36.70
N THR A 6 47.28 -44.39 36.39
CA THR A 6 48.72 -44.30 36.68
C THR A 6 49.02 -44.28 38.17
N LEU A 7 48.07 -43.85 39.01
CA LEU A 7 48.17 -43.93 40.48
C LEU A 7 47.69 -45.26 41.04
N GLY A 8 47.28 -46.19 40.16
CA GLY A 8 46.78 -47.51 40.54
C GLY A 8 45.40 -47.49 41.19
N LEU A 9 44.58 -46.43 40.86
CA LEU A 9 43.22 -46.26 41.35
C LEU A 9 42.22 -46.71 40.31
N LYS A 10 41.01 -47.13 40.73
CA LYS A 10 39.92 -47.51 39.85
C LYS A 10 38.95 -46.35 39.75
N MET A 11 38.57 -45.95 38.53
CA MET A 11 37.57 -44.93 38.33
C MET A 11 36.16 -45.50 38.18
N THR A 12 35.22 -44.96 38.92
CA THR A 12 33.77 -45.19 38.71
C THR A 12 33.13 -43.89 38.22
N GLU A 13 32.63 -43.92 37.02
CA GLU A 13 31.96 -42.77 36.40
C GLU A 13 30.52 -42.65 36.89
N LYS A 14 30.08 -41.45 37.16
CA LYS A 14 28.71 -41.03 37.48
C LYS A 14 28.34 -39.85 36.65
N GLN A 15 27.09 -39.70 36.29
CA GLN A 15 26.58 -38.49 35.66
C GLN A 15 26.09 -37.49 36.72
N ASP A 16 26.41 -36.23 36.50
CA ASP A 16 25.89 -35.08 37.25
C ASP A 16 24.87 -34.36 36.40
N THR A 17 23.58 -34.68 36.61
CA THR A 17 22.45 -34.15 35.84
C THR A 17 22.06 -32.75 36.26
N ASP A 18 22.57 -32.26 37.40
CA ASP A 18 22.23 -30.95 37.93
C ASP A 18 23.33 -29.91 37.63
N SER A 19 24.38 -30.35 36.92
CA SER A 19 25.50 -29.49 36.54
C SER A 19 25.09 -28.50 35.41
N THR A 20 25.57 -27.27 35.54
CA THR A 20 25.49 -26.23 34.48
C THR A 20 26.73 -26.19 33.58
N GLU A 21 27.74 -27.01 33.90
CA GLU A 21 28.98 -27.11 33.13
C GLU A 21 28.73 -27.83 31.78
N PRO A 22 29.56 -27.61 30.78
CA PRO A 22 29.49 -28.36 29.54
C PRO A 22 29.53 -29.87 29.76
N GLU A 23 28.80 -30.62 28.92
CA GLU A 23 28.78 -32.08 28.98
C GLU A 23 30.20 -32.68 28.98
N GLY A 24 30.41 -33.67 29.83
CA GLY A 24 31.70 -34.33 29.98
C GLY A 24 32.71 -33.61 30.89
N THR A 25 32.38 -32.42 31.40
CA THR A 25 33.22 -31.74 32.39
C THR A 25 33.17 -32.47 33.76
N CYS A 26 34.31 -32.71 34.39
CA CYS A 26 34.35 -33.28 35.71
C CYS A 26 33.90 -32.25 36.76
N THR A 27 32.79 -32.50 37.43
CA THR A 27 32.20 -31.58 38.41
C THR A 27 32.61 -31.85 39.83
N LYS A 28 32.75 -33.11 40.19
CA LYS A 28 33.18 -33.54 41.54
C LYS A 28 33.80 -34.93 41.51
N MET A 29 34.57 -35.24 42.55
CA MET A 29 35.11 -36.57 42.77
C MET A 29 35.02 -36.94 44.26
N SER A 30 34.92 -38.23 44.50
CA SER A 30 34.99 -38.77 45.89
C SER A 30 35.78 -40.08 45.92
N PRO A 31 36.80 -40.16 46.75
CA PRO A 31 37.39 -39.13 47.65
C PRO A 31 37.91 -37.90 46.88
N GLU A 32 37.97 -36.75 47.55
CA GLU A 32 38.44 -35.48 46.96
C GLU A 32 39.89 -35.53 46.51
N ALA A 33 40.30 -34.62 45.64
CA ALA A 33 41.64 -34.49 45.14
C ALA A 33 42.64 -34.30 46.35
N GLY A 34 43.72 -35.07 46.39
CA GLY A 34 44.72 -35.01 47.47
C GLY A 34 44.42 -35.91 48.65
N ALA A 35 43.26 -36.56 48.71
CA ALA A 35 42.99 -37.58 49.78
C ALA A 35 43.93 -38.76 49.68
N LYS A 36 44.41 -39.26 50.82
CA LYS A 36 45.23 -40.47 50.91
C LYS A 36 44.29 -41.68 50.86
N VAL A 37 44.42 -42.47 49.82
CA VAL A 37 43.64 -43.70 49.61
C VAL A 37 44.55 -44.89 49.34
N ALA A 38 44.11 -46.10 49.65
CA ALA A 38 44.87 -47.32 49.37
C ALA A 38 44.99 -47.60 47.89
N LYS A 39 46.05 -48.18 47.41
CA LYS A 39 46.20 -48.58 45.99
C LYS A 39 45.09 -49.55 45.62
N GLY A 40 44.48 -49.38 44.49
CA GLY A 40 43.32 -50.15 44.03
C GLY A 40 41.94 -49.60 44.47
N SER A 41 41.90 -48.51 45.28
CA SER A 41 40.67 -47.92 45.73
C SER A 41 39.87 -47.36 44.53
N ALA A 42 38.54 -47.41 44.67
CA ALA A 42 37.63 -46.82 43.69
C ALA A 42 37.44 -45.34 43.99
N VAL A 43 37.61 -44.49 42.97
CA VAL A 43 37.32 -43.07 42.99
C VAL A 43 36.08 -42.83 42.12
N LYS A 44 35.03 -42.31 42.72
CA LYS A 44 33.81 -41.88 42.00
C LYS A 44 34.10 -40.53 41.42
N VAL A 45 33.88 -40.39 40.12
CA VAL A 45 34.04 -39.14 39.39
C VAL A 45 32.69 -38.81 38.72
N TRP A 46 32.16 -37.61 38.97
CA TRP A 46 30.94 -37.15 38.37
C TRP A 46 31.28 -36.26 37.19
N PHE A 47 30.69 -36.58 36.05
CA PHE A 47 30.77 -35.79 34.82
C PHE A 47 29.44 -35.11 34.54
N SER A 48 29.51 -33.85 34.20
CA SER A 48 28.33 -33.10 33.78
C SER A 48 27.61 -33.81 32.63
N ALA A 49 26.30 -33.92 32.73
CA ALA A 49 25.41 -34.33 31.64
C ALA A 49 25.08 -33.17 30.71
N GLY A 50 25.71 -32.01 30.93
CA GLY A 50 25.38 -30.75 30.29
C GLY A 50 24.18 -30.03 30.97
N PRO A 51 23.98 -28.76 30.67
CA PRO A 51 22.88 -28.03 31.23
C PRO A 51 21.54 -28.63 30.73
N GLN A 52 20.66 -28.90 31.70
CA GLN A 52 19.31 -29.36 31.35
C GLN A 52 18.60 -28.32 30.49
N SER A 53 18.16 -28.72 29.30
CA SER A 53 17.39 -27.89 28.40
C SER A 53 15.90 -28.07 28.64
N THR A 54 15.16 -27.01 28.50
CA THR A 54 13.69 -26.99 28.52
C THR A 54 13.16 -26.09 27.38
N GLN A 55 11.95 -26.33 26.95
CA GLN A 55 11.34 -25.51 25.90
C GLN A 55 10.86 -24.19 26.47
N VAL A 56 11.08 -23.11 25.73
CA VAL A 56 10.54 -21.80 26.05
C VAL A 56 9.02 -21.85 25.90
N PRO A 57 8.23 -21.57 26.97
CA PRO A 57 6.78 -21.53 26.91
C PRO A 57 6.27 -20.48 25.93
N ASP A 58 5.12 -20.76 25.30
CA ASP A 58 4.42 -19.74 24.52
C ASP A 58 3.68 -18.78 25.46
N VAL A 59 4.06 -17.52 25.41
CA VAL A 59 3.50 -16.43 26.22
C VAL A 59 2.94 -15.30 25.33
N LYS A 60 2.73 -15.58 24.03
CA LYS A 60 2.14 -14.64 23.10
C LYS A 60 0.75 -14.22 23.58
N GLU A 61 0.41 -12.92 23.36
CA GLU A 61 -0.86 -12.31 23.76
C GLU A 61 -1.13 -12.28 25.29
N ARG A 62 -0.14 -12.65 26.11
CA ARG A 62 -0.21 -12.51 27.56
C ARG A 62 0.22 -11.10 27.99
N SER A 63 -0.22 -10.70 29.17
CA SER A 63 0.35 -9.52 29.81
C SER A 63 1.83 -9.76 30.16
N GLN A 64 2.60 -8.68 30.30
CA GLN A 64 4.01 -8.75 30.66
C GLN A 64 4.23 -9.49 31.99
N GLU A 65 3.35 -9.29 32.97
CA GLU A 65 3.44 -9.91 34.29
C GLU A 65 3.17 -11.42 34.23
N GLU A 66 2.12 -11.83 33.52
CA GLU A 66 1.80 -13.25 33.31
C GLU A 66 2.92 -13.96 32.55
N ALA A 67 3.44 -13.35 31.48
CA ALA A 67 4.52 -13.89 30.69
C ALA A 67 5.78 -14.12 31.54
N ARG A 68 6.15 -13.14 32.37
CA ARG A 68 7.28 -13.23 33.31
C ARG A 68 7.07 -14.39 34.27
N SER A 69 5.90 -14.48 34.89
CA SER A 69 5.58 -15.56 35.83
C SER A 69 5.69 -16.96 35.22
N ILE A 70 5.17 -17.10 33.98
CA ILE A 70 5.22 -18.38 33.24
C ILE A 70 6.68 -18.78 32.92
N LEU A 71 7.47 -17.82 32.41
CA LEU A 71 8.87 -18.07 32.03
C LEU A 71 9.74 -18.39 33.25
N GLU A 72 9.57 -17.66 34.35
CA GLU A 72 10.30 -17.91 35.61
C GLU A 72 9.92 -19.26 36.21
N SER A 73 8.63 -19.63 36.18
CA SER A 73 8.15 -20.95 36.63
C SER A 73 8.72 -22.09 35.79
N ALA A 74 9.03 -21.85 34.51
CA ALA A 74 9.70 -22.80 33.63
C ALA A 74 11.24 -22.87 33.86
N GLY A 75 11.77 -22.06 34.77
CA GLY A 75 13.19 -22.06 35.15
C GLY A 75 14.07 -21.14 34.32
N PHE A 76 13.48 -20.17 33.62
CA PHE A 76 14.20 -19.14 32.86
C PHE A 76 14.42 -17.89 33.70
N LYS A 77 15.38 -17.07 33.28
CA LYS A 77 15.51 -15.68 33.75
C LYS A 77 14.83 -14.78 32.75
N VAL A 78 14.14 -13.73 33.21
CA VAL A 78 13.52 -12.76 32.31
C VAL A 78 14.31 -11.46 32.37
N ASN A 79 14.64 -10.91 31.20
CA ASN A 79 15.35 -9.64 31.10
C ASN A 79 14.52 -8.55 31.83
N ALA A 80 15.22 -7.71 32.62
CA ALA A 80 14.56 -6.60 33.31
C ALA A 80 13.98 -5.56 32.32
N THR A 81 14.62 -5.39 31.16
CA THR A 81 14.17 -4.47 30.12
C THR A 81 13.32 -5.22 29.10
N VAL A 82 12.07 -4.82 28.98
CA VAL A 82 11.15 -5.25 27.94
C VAL A 82 11.38 -4.40 26.69
N ARG A 83 11.32 -5.01 25.52
CA ARG A 83 11.41 -4.31 24.25
C ARG A 83 10.02 -4.10 23.66
N THR A 84 9.82 -2.99 23.00
CA THR A 84 8.59 -2.68 22.29
C THR A 84 8.77 -2.83 20.79
N GLU A 85 7.74 -3.32 20.11
CA GLU A 85 7.69 -3.39 18.64
C GLU A 85 6.26 -3.12 18.16
N ASP A 86 6.12 -2.68 16.91
CA ASP A 86 4.82 -2.47 16.30
C ASP A 86 4.18 -3.81 15.96
N SER A 87 2.87 -3.92 16.17
CA SER A 87 2.09 -5.10 15.86
C SER A 87 0.76 -4.72 15.24
N ALA A 88 0.35 -5.45 14.21
CA ALA A 88 -0.96 -5.22 13.59
C ALA A 88 -2.11 -5.89 14.37
N ASP A 89 -1.80 -6.97 15.09
CA ASP A 89 -2.81 -7.91 15.62
C ASP A 89 -2.81 -8.02 17.15
N ILE A 90 -1.70 -7.66 17.81
CA ILE A 90 -1.54 -7.82 19.24
C ILE A 90 -1.76 -6.48 19.94
N ALA A 91 -2.69 -6.45 20.88
CA ALA A 91 -3.04 -5.25 21.61
C ALA A 91 -1.83 -4.64 22.32
N LYS A 92 -1.87 -3.33 22.53
CA LYS A 92 -0.83 -2.59 23.26
C LYS A 92 -0.47 -3.27 24.57
N ASP A 93 0.84 -3.28 24.89
CA ASP A 93 1.44 -3.82 26.12
C ASP A 93 1.33 -5.35 26.28
N MET A 94 0.73 -6.07 25.32
CA MET A 94 0.71 -7.52 25.29
C MET A 94 1.93 -8.09 24.59
N VAL A 95 2.36 -9.28 24.99
CA VAL A 95 3.56 -9.95 24.46
C VAL A 95 3.36 -10.32 23.00
N THR A 96 4.28 -9.89 22.15
CA THR A 96 4.33 -10.24 20.72
C THR A 96 5.16 -11.50 20.47
N LYS A 97 6.31 -11.59 21.12
CA LYS A 97 7.26 -12.70 21.02
C LYS A 97 8.24 -12.70 22.17
N THR A 98 9.04 -13.77 22.23
CA THR A 98 10.21 -13.88 23.10
C THR A 98 11.48 -14.15 22.29
N ASP A 99 12.62 -13.82 22.86
CA ASP A 99 13.93 -14.18 22.33
C ASP A 99 14.79 -14.76 23.47
N PRO A 100 15.15 -16.04 23.40
CA PRO A 100 14.82 -17.10 22.44
C PRO A 100 13.32 -17.31 22.23
N ALA A 101 12.96 -17.75 21.02
CA ALA A 101 11.56 -17.90 20.61
C ALA A 101 10.83 -19.03 21.35
N ALA A 102 9.52 -18.89 21.51
CA ALA A 102 8.65 -19.95 22.04
C ALA A 102 8.88 -21.30 21.31
N GLY A 103 8.89 -22.40 22.05
CA GLY A 103 9.14 -23.74 21.53
C GLY A 103 10.62 -24.11 21.35
N GLN A 104 11.54 -23.15 21.39
CA GLN A 104 12.98 -23.47 21.37
C GLN A 104 13.41 -24.17 22.64
N SER A 105 14.26 -25.21 22.49
CA SER A 105 14.86 -25.90 23.61
C SER A 105 16.18 -25.21 23.96
N VAL A 106 16.26 -24.61 25.13
CA VAL A 106 17.43 -23.87 25.61
C VAL A 106 17.75 -24.26 27.06
N PRO A 107 18.99 -24.08 27.52
CA PRO A 107 19.39 -24.41 28.89
C PRO A 107 18.52 -23.69 29.93
N LYS A 108 18.17 -24.35 31.02
CA LYS A 108 17.57 -23.72 32.20
C LYS A 108 18.44 -22.58 32.69
N GLY A 109 17.81 -21.49 33.14
CA GLY A 109 18.51 -20.28 33.56
C GLY A 109 18.91 -19.35 32.40
N THR A 110 18.64 -19.72 31.15
CA THR A 110 18.79 -18.81 30.01
C THR A 110 17.94 -17.56 30.23
N THR A 111 18.49 -16.42 29.86
CA THR A 111 17.75 -15.14 29.95
C THR A 111 16.89 -14.96 28.72
N ILE A 112 15.57 -14.78 28.91
CA ILE A 112 14.60 -14.55 27.87
C ILE A 112 14.26 -13.05 27.81
N THR A 113 14.29 -12.48 26.64
CA THR A 113 13.82 -11.12 26.37
C THR A 113 12.37 -11.17 25.90
N ILE A 114 11.49 -10.40 26.53
CA ILE A 114 10.09 -10.26 26.15
C ILE A 114 9.97 -9.04 25.24
N TYR A 115 9.23 -9.19 24.14
CA TYR A 115 8.80 -8.12 23.26
C TYR A 115 7.30 -7.90 23.45
N VAL A 116 6.87 -6.65 23.53
CA VAL A 116 5.46 -6.26 23.69
C VAL A 116 5.04 -5.31 22.59
N SER A 117 3.76 -5.33 22.28
CA SER A 117 3.18 -4.41 21.32
C SER A 117 3.24 -2.96 21.82
N SER A 118 3.70 -2.06 20.96
CA SER A 118 3.66 -0.61 21.19
C SER A 118 2.22 -0.04 21.11
N GLY A 119 1.29 -0.82 20.58
CA GLY A 119 -0.05 -0.35 20.19
C GLY A 119 -0.05 0.42 18.88
N MET A 120 1.08 0.43 18.18
CA MET A 120 1.21 0.99 16.84
C MET A 120 1.23 -0.11 15.79
N THR A 121 0.84 0.25 14.58
CA THR A 121 0.89 -0.62 13.40
C THR A 121 1.37 0.21 12.21
N THR A 122 1.72 -0.46 11.14
CA THR A 122 2.24 0.19 9.93
C THR A 122 1.17 0.28 8.86
N VAL A 123 1.03 1.44 8.22
CA VAL A 123 0.17 1.61 7.04
C VAL A 123 0.65 0.67 5.93
N PRO A 124 -0.22 -0.21 5.39
CA PRO A 124 0.18 -1.17 4.37
C PRO A 124 0.79 -0.49 3.13
N SER A 125 1.84 -1.10 2.57
CA SER A 125 2.58 -0.52 1.44
C SER A 125 1.92 -0.73 0.07
N ASN A 126 0.92 -1.59 0.00
CA ASN A 126 0.30 -2.05 -1.25
C ASN A 126 -1.12 -1.53 -1.49
N LEU A 127 -1.52 -0.41 -0.89
CA LEU A 127 -2.89 0.11 -1.00
C LEU A 127 -3.13 0.83 -2.33
N VAL A 128 -2.13 1.60 -2.80
CA VAL A 128 -2.22 2.36 -4.05
C VAL A 128 -2.30 1.42 -5.25
N GLY A 129 -3.18 1.71 -6.17
CA GLY A 129 -3.45 0.90 -7.37
C GLY A 129 -4.41 -0.27 -7.15
N GLN A 130 -4.81 -0.57 -5.91
CA GLN A 130 -5.85 -1.58 -5.63
C GLN A 130 -7.25 -0.97 -5.71
N SER A 131 -8.26 -1.83 -5.89
CA SER A 131 -9.63 -1.39 -5.82
C SER A 131 -10.01 -1.04 -4.37
N LYS A 132 -10.78 0.02 -4.20
CA LYS A 132 -11.33 0.43 -2.90
C LYS A 132 -11.97 -0.74 -2.16
N ASP A 133 -12.84 -1.50 -2.84
CA ASP A 133 -13.64 -2.56 -2.20
C ASP A 133 -12.75 -3.71 -1.71
N SER A 134 -11.71 -4.08 -2.47
CA SER A 134 -10.73 -5.09 -2.05
C SER A 134 -9.99 -4.66 -0.79
N VAL A 135 -9.54 -3.40 -0.73
CA VAL A 135 -8.82 -2.87 0.42
C VAL A 135 -9.70 -2.81 1.66
N LEU A 136 -10.91 -2.30 1.54
CA LEU A 136 -11.85 -2.24 2.66
C LEU A 136 -12.16 -3.64 3.22
N GLN A 137 -12.35 -4.63 2.36
CA GLN A 137 -12.58 -6.01 2.78
C GLN A 137 -11.35 -6.65 3.42
N GLN A 138 -10.16 -6.45 2.84
CA GLN A 138 -8.90 -7.06 3.31
C GLN A 138 -8.50 -6.56 4.71
N TYR A 139 -8.77 -5.30 5.00
CA TYR A 139 -8.34 -4.63 6.23
C TYR A 139 -9.52 -4.28 7.16
N GLU A 140 -10.66 -4.92 6.97
CA GLU A 140 -11.83 -4.77 7.83
C GLU A 140 -11.47 -5.03 9.30
N GLY A 141 -11.86 -4.13 10.19
CA GLY A 141 -11.58 -4.20 11.62
C GLY A 141 -10.15 -3.86 12.05
N ARG A 142 -9.21 -3.71 11.10
CA ARG A 142 -7.80 -3.35 11.40
C ARG A 142 -7.55 -1.85 11.37
N PHE A 143 -8.22 -1.14 10.45
CA PHE A 143 -8.10 0.30 10.25
C PHE A 143 -9.48 0.92 10.06
N SER A 144 -9.58 2.21 10.36
CA SER A 144 -10.72 3.03 9.97
C SER A 144 -10.39 3.72 8.66
N PHE A 145 -11.20 3.52 7.61
CA PHE A 145 -10.96 4.15 6.31
C PHE A 145 -11.88 5.35 6.10
N THR A 146 -11.29 6.48 5.72
CA THR A 146 -11.99 7.62 5.14
C THR A 146 -11.79 7.60 3.63
N VAL A 147 -12.87 7.63 2.86
CA VAL A 147 -12.82 7.54 1.40
C VAL A 147 -13.12 8.92 0.82
N GLU A 148 -12.16 9.45 0.06
CA GLU A 148 -12.27 10.66 -0.73
C GLU A 148 -12.26 10.27 -2.22
N GLN A 149 -12.74 11.16 -3.08
CA GLN A 149 -12.72 10.95 -4.52
C GLN A 149 -11.89 12.03 -5.21
N GLU A 150 -11.14 11.65 -6.22
CA GLU A 150 -10.41 12.58 -7.08
C GLU A 150 -10.37 12.08 -8.52
N SER A 151 -10.27 13.01 -9.49
CA SER A 151 -10.04 12.63 -10.87
C SER A 151 -8.59 12.25 -11.10
N SER A 152 -8.34 11.35 -12.03
CA SER A 152 -6.99 10.94 -12.42
C SER A 152 -6.91 10.61 -13.89
N ASP A 153 -5.89 11.15 -14.56
CA ASP A 153 -5.63 10.84 -15.98
C ASP A 153 -4.93 9.49 -16.19
N THR A 154 -4.33 8.96 -15.11
CA THR A 154 -3.45 7.78 -15.17
C THR A 154 -3.98 6.58 -14.41
N VAL A 155 -4.87 6.80 -13.45
CA VAL A 155 -5.44 5.73 -12.62
C VAL A 155 -6.90 5.52 -12.99
N GLU A 156 -7.24 4.26 -13.26
CA GLU A 156 -8.62 3.89 -13.61
C GLU A 156 -9.61 4.17 -12.48
N ALA A 157 -10.87 4.43 -12.86
CA ALA A 157 -11.94 4.66 -11.90
C ALA A 157 -12.11 3.47 -10.94
N GLY A 158 -12.27 3.75 -9.65
CA GLY A 158 -12.42 2.75 -8.59
C GLY A 158 -11.11 2.29 -7.94
N LEU A 159 -9.95 2.66 -8.51
CA LEU A 159 -8.65 2.35 -7.93
C LEU A 159 -8.15 3.48 -7.03
N ILE A 160 -7.39 3.11 -6.02
CA ILE A 160 -6.78 4.04 -5.06
C ILE A 160 -5.59 4.74 -5.71
N THR A 161 -5.61 6.07 -5.69
CA THR A 161 -4.56 6.94 -6.25
C THR A 161 -3.47 7.25 -5.22
N ARG A 162 -3.86 7.49 -3.97
CA ARG A 162 -2.97 7.82 -2.85
C ARG A 162 -3.62 7.54 -1.51
N VAL A 163 -2.80 7.53 -0.48
CA VAL A 163 -3.22 7.29 0.91
C VAL A 163 -2.59 8.31 1.85
N SER A 164 -3.22 8.54 2.99
CA SER A 164 -2.66 9.34 4.08
C SER A 164 -3.09 8.74 5.42
N PRO A 165 -2.16 8.52 6.39
CA PRO A 165 -0.72 8.72 6.29
C PRO A 165 -0.07 7.86 5.19
N ASP A 166 1.15 8.24 4.79
CA ASP A 166 1.86 7.53 3.73
C ASP A 166 2.09 6.06 4.06
N SER A 167 2.13 5.23 3.02
CA SER A 167 2.49 3.80 3.14
C SER A 167 3.79 3.63 3.92
N GLY A 168 3.80 2.70 4.87
CA GLY A 168 4.94 2.45 5.76
C GLY A 168 4.99 3.35 6.99
N SER A 169 4.13 4.35 7.12
CA SER A 169 4.03 5.18 8.33
C SER A 169 3.50 4.36 9.51
N SER A 170 4.00 4.65 10.70
CA SER A 170 3.47 4.07 11.94
C SER A 170 2.25 4.87 12.42
N ILE A 171 1.15 4.17 12.68
CA ILE A 171 -0.11 4.73 13.21
C ILE A 171 -0.62 3.88 14.36
N ALA A 172 -1.50 4.44 15.18
CA ALA A 172 -2.15 3.65 16.23
C ALA A 172 -2.97 2.48 15.63
N GLN A 173 -3.05 1.37 16.33
CA GLN A 173 -3.96 0.27 15.97
C GLN A 173 -5.40 0.78 15.88
N GLY A 174 -6.14 0.38 14.83
CA GLY A 174 -7.46 0.92 14.54
C GLY A 174 -7.46 2.37 14.02
N GLY A 175 -6.28 2.96 13.80
CA GLY A 175 -6.12 4.33 13.32
C GLY A 175 -6.78 4.56 11.96
N SER A 176 -7.02 5.83 11.65
CA SER A 176 -7.68 6.23 10.40
C SER A 176 -6.69 6.39 9.26
N ILE A 177 -7.04 5.82 8.11
CA ILE A 177 -6.32 5.98 6.84
C ILE A 177 -7.29 6.63 5.85
N THR A 178 -6.92 7.77 5.30
CA THR A 178 -7.65 8.38 4.18
C THR A 178 -7.13 7.79 2.88
N ILE A 179 -8.03 7.29 2.07
CA ILE A 179 -7.75 6.80 0.72
C ILE A 179 -8.45 7.68 -0.29
N TRP A 180 -7.75 8.07 -1.35
CA TRP A 180 -8.33 8.77 -2.49
C TRP A 180 -8.56 7.78 -3.61
N VAL A 181 -9.77 7.79 -4.13
CA VAL A 181 -10.22 6.84 -5.16
C VAL A 181 -10.45 7.59 -6.45
N SER A 182 -9.83 7.10 -7.52
CA SER A 182 -10.00 7.68 -8.85
C SER A 182 -11.46 7.60 -9.30
N THR A 183 -11.96 8.71 -9.82
CA THR A 183 -13.22 8.77 -10.62
C THR A 183 -12.97 8.58 -12.11
N GLY A 184 -11.70 8.30 -12.48
CA GLY A 184 -11.22 8.32 -13.85
C GLY A 184 -10.90 9.76 -14.28
N LYS A 185 -10.79 9.95 -15.58
CA LYS A 185 -10.48 11.27 -16.16
C LYS A 185 -11.56 12.28 -15.82
N GLU A 186 -11.14 13.51 -15.60
CA GLU A 186 -12.07 14.61 -15.41
C GLU A 186 -12.99 14.74 -16.62
N LYS A 187 -14.29 14.88 -16.37
CA LYS A 187 -15.31 15.03 -17.41
C LYS A 187 -15.87 16.44 -17.43
N VAL A 188 -16.14 16.90 -18.64
CA VAL A 188 -16.76 18.20 -18.89
C VAL A 188 -17.94 18.05 -19.83
N ALA A 189 -18.95 18.85 -19.60
CA ALA A 189 -20.12 18.88 -20.50
C ALA A 189 -19.78 19.64 -21.80
N VAL A 190 -20.15 19.07 -22.94
CA VAL A 190 -20.06 19.76 -24.23
C VAL A 190 -20.98 20.97 -24.19
N PRO A 191 -20.47 22.19 -24.46
CA PRO A 191 -21.26 23.40 -24.41
C PRO A 191 -22.37 23.40 -25.48
N ASN A 192 -23.46 24.13 -25.21
CA ASN A 192 -24.53 24.29 -26.18
C ASN A 192 -24.09 25.24 -27.30
N ILE A 193 -23.78 24.68 -28.45
CA ILE A 193 -23.39 25.42 -29.65
C ILE A 193 -24.55 25.35 -30.64
N ALA A 194 -25.27 26.47 -30.82
CA ALA A 194 -26.42 26.53 -31.70
C ALA A 194 -26.02 26.42 -33.18
N ALA A 195 -26.88 25.80 -33.98
CA ALA A 195 -26.73 25.82 -35.43
C ALA A 195 -26.72 27.28 -35.94
N GLY A 196 -25.85 27.58 -36.91
CA GLY A 196 -25.62 28.94 -37.41
C GLY A 196 -24.51 29.71 -36.66
N THR A 197 -23.97 29.18 -35.53
CA THR A 197 -22.81 29.79 -34.88
C THR A 197 -21.61 29.72 -35.83
N LYS A 198 -20.77 30.77 -35.85
CA LYS A 198 -19.50 30.74 -36.62
C LYS A 198 -18.53 29.72 -36.04
N TYR A 199 -17.81 29.02 -36.93
CA TYR A 199 -16.85 27.98 -36.50
C TYR A 199 -15.82 28.50 -35.50
N ALA A 200 -15.24 29.70 -35.75
CA ALA A 200 -14.28 30.30 -34.80
C ALA A 200 -14.87 30.53 -33.40
N THR A 201 -16.15 30.90 -33.31
CA THR A 201 -16.82 31.05 -32.00
C THR A 201 -17.06 29.71 -31.33
N ALA A 202 -17.47 28.68 -32.08
CA ALA A 202 -17.67 27.34 -31.60
C ALA A 202 -16.35 26.73 -31.06
N GLU A 203 -15.26 26.93 -31.78
CA GLU A 203 -13.92 26.50 -31.35
C GLU A 203 -13.49 27.15 -30.03
N LEU A 204 -13.72 28.47 -29.89
CA LEU A 204 -13.45 29.16 -28.64
C LEU A 204 -14.29 28.66 -27.46
N MET A 205 -15.57 28.36 -27.70
CA MET A 205 -16.46 27.80 -26.68
C MET A 205 -15.99 26.43 -26.21
N LEU A 206 -15.56 25.55 -27.10
CA LEU A 206 -15.00 24.25 -26.75
C LEU A 206 -13.67 24.38 -26.01
N LYS A 207 -12.79 25.24 -26.49
CA LYS A 207 -11.50 25.50 -25.86
C LYS A 207 -11.65 26.06 -24.44
N ALA A 208 -12.65 26.89 -24.19
CA ALA A 208 -12.92 27.47 -22.86
C ALA A 208 -13.25 26.41 -21.80
N VAL A 209 -13.79 25.25 -22.21
CA VAL A 209 -14.09 24.10 -21.34
C VAL A 209 -13.07 22.95 -21.49
N GLY A 210 -11.91 23.22 -22.09
CA GLY A 210 -10.81 22.24 -22.21
C GLY A 210 -11.03 21.20 -23.32
N LEU A 211 -11.95 21.38 -24.24
CA LEU A 211 -12.20 20.47 -25.36
C LEU A 211 -11.50 20.93 -26.64
N LYS A 212 -11.25 19.99 -27.54
CA LYS A 212 -10.67 20.23 -28.85
C LYS A 212 -11.79 20.27 -29.90
N ALA A 213 -11.71 21.20 -30.85
CA ALA A 213 -12.60 21.27 -31.97
C ALA A 213 -11.98 20.60 -33.20
N GLN A 214 -12.76 19.84 -33.95
CA GLN A 214 -12.40 19.30 -35.27
C GLN A 214 -13.51 19.58 -36.23
N ALA A 215 -13.20 20.29 -37.31
CA ALA A 215 -14.18 20.56 -38.36
C ALA A 215 -14.44 19.31 -39.25
N ASN A 216 -15.69 19.02 -39.50
CA ASN A 216 -16.17 18.16 -40.57
C ASN A 216 -16.87 19.00 -41.61
N GLY A 217 -16.12 19.48 -42.62
CA GLY A 217 -16.51 20.47 -43.60
C GLY A 217 -15.55 21.67 -43.65
N PRO A 218 -15.95 22.81 -44.19
CA PRO A 218 -15.10 24.01 -44.21
C PRO A 218 -14.65 24.44 -42.81
N ALA A 219 -13.32 24.58 -42.62
CA ALA A 219 -12.71 25.05 -41.37
C ALA A 219 -12.43 26.57 -41.41
N ASP A 220 -13.05 27.29 -42.28
CA ASP A 220 -12.98 28.74 -42.41
C ASP A 220 -13.63 29.39 -41.18
N PRO A 221 -13.03 30.45 -40.59
CA PRO A 221 -13.57 31.13 -39.42
C PRO A 221 -15.01 31.62 -39.56
N THR A 222 -15.46 31.86 -40.81
CA THR A 222 -16.80 32.33 -41.15
C THR A 222 -17.79 31.21 -41.43
N ALA A 223 -17.32 29.96 -41.61
CA ALA A 223 -18.18 28.79 -41.79
C ALA A 223 -19.15 28.66 -40.61
N VAL A 224 -20.34 28.18 -40.88
CA VAL A 224 -21.41 28.09 -39.89
C VAL A 224 -21.62 26.64 -39.44
N VAL A 225 -21.80 26.45 -38.13
CA VAL A 225 -22.08 25.16 -37.51
C VAL A 225 -23.45 24.64 -37.96
N VAL A 226 -23.52 23.40 -38.37
CA VAL A 226 -24.74 22.66 -38.68
C VAL A 226 -25.09 21.70 -37.56
N GLY A 227 -24.05 21.10 -36.92
CA GLY A 227 -24.22 20.16 -35.84
C GLY A 227 -22.89 19.91 -35.13
N ILE A 228 -22.95 19.29 -33.96
CA ILE A 228 -21.79 18.88 -33.16
C ILE A 228 -21.97 17.46 -32.70
N ASP A 229 -20.86 16.71 -32.60
CA ASP A 229 -20.82 15.35 -32.10
C ASP A 229 -19.54 15.15 -31.26
N PRO A 230 -19.63 14.76 -29.96
CA PRO A 230 -20.86 14.53 -29.18
C PRO A 230 -21.72 15.79 -29.00
N GLY A 231 -23.04 15.60 -28.84
CA GLY A 231 -24.01 16.68 -28.74
C GLY A 231 -23.88 17.50 -27.45
N ALA A 232 -24.56 18.66 -27.45
CA ALA A 232 -24.60 19.53 -26.27
C ALA A 232 -25.05 18.80 -25.00
N GLY A 233 -24.36 19.04 -23.88
CA GLY A 233 -24.60 18.42 -22.58
C GLY A 233 -23.97 17.02 -22.40
N ALA A 234 -23.42 16.41 -23.46
CA ALA A 234 -22.70 15.13 -23.33
C ALA A 234 -21.49 15.30 -22.41
N GLN A 235 -21.30 14.34 -21.47
CA GLN A 235 -20.14 14.29 -20.58
C GLN A 235 -19.00 13.59 -21.30
N VAL A 236 -17.94 14.33 -21.59
CA VAL A 236 -16.74 13.81 -22.26
C VAL A 236 -15.50 14.11 -21.44
N ASP A 237 -14.44 13.33 -21.63
CA ASP A 237 -13.19 13.56 -20.92
C ASP A 237 -12.58 14.91 -21.35
N VAL A 238 -12.00 15.64 -20.42
CA VAL A 238 -11.24 16.87 -20.72
C VAL A 238 -10.16 16.55 -21.76
N GLY A 239 -10.00 17.42 -22.76
CA GLY A 239 -9.07 17.20 -23.87
C GLY A 239 -9.65 16.37 -25.03
N SER A 240 -10.87 15.84 -24.90
CA SER A 240 -11.55 15.12 -25.98
C SER A 240 -11.85 16.03 -27.18
N THR A 241 -11.96 15.40 -28.35
CA THR A 241 -12.28 16.10 -29.57
C THR A 241 -13.78 16.07 -29.81
N VAL A 242 -14.38 17.25 -30.07
CA VAL A 242 -15.75 17.41 -30.52
C VAL A 242 -15.72 17.75 -32.02
N THR A 243 -16.41 16.93 -32.81
CA THR A 243 -16.52 17.15 -34.24
C THR A 243 -17.61 18.17 -34.49
N ILE A 244 -17.27 19.25 -35.20
CA ILE A 244 -18.18 20.31 -35.60
C ILE A 244 -18.48 20.15 -37.11
N THR A 245 -19.70 19.79 -37.44
CA THR A 245 -20.13 19.75 -38.82
C THR A 245 -20.43 21.18 -39.28
N THR A 246 -19.76 21.63 -40.35
CA THR A 246 -19.81 22.98 -40.85
C THR A 246 -20.26 23.02 -42.29
N LYS A 247 -20.82 24.17 -42.68
CA LYS A 247 -21.08 24.56 -44.09
C LYS A 247 -20.53 25.96 -44.36
N ALA A 248 -20.24 26.25 -45.59
CA ALA A 248 -19.81 27.60 -45.98
C ALA A 248 -20.89 28.64 -45.58
N ALA A 249 -20.46 29.80 -45.13
CA ALA A 249 -21.38 30.92 -44.94
C ALA A 249 -22.05 31.25 -46.27
N ALA A 250 -23.36 31.48 -46.23
CA ALA A 250 -24.04 31.99 -47.45
C ALA A 250 -23.43 33.35 -47.80
N THR A 251 -22.71 33.42 -48.90
CA THR A 251 -22.37 34.70 -49.52
C THR A 251 -23.67 35.26 -49.97
N GLY A 252 -24.14 36.36 -49.35
CA GLY A 252 -25.25 37.07 -49.83
C GLY A 252 -24.89 37.60 -51.20
N ASP A 253 -25.52 37.05 -52.25
CA ASP A 253 -25.49 37.62 -53.60
C ASP A 253 -26.15 38.96 -53.50
N ASN A 254 -25.35 40.00 -53.28
CA ASN A 254 -25.77 41.38 -53.49
C ASN A 254 -25.51 41.73 -54.94
N ASN A 255 -26.21 41.02 -55.86
CA ASN A 255 -26.22 41.39 -57.24
C ASN A 255 -27.59 42.02 -57.56
N GLY A 256 -27.85 43.18 -56.99
CA GLY A 256 -28.92 44.07 -57.33
C GLY A 256 -28.39 45.31 -58.02
N ASN A 257 -27.80 45.17 -59.19
CA ASN A 257 -27.56 46.30 -60.01
C ASN A 257 -28.20 46.07 -61.38
N GLY A 258 -29.53 46.25 -61.41
CA GLY A 258 -30.28 46.53 -62.63
C GLY A 258 -30.15 47.97 -62.96
N ASN A 259 -29.12 48.39 -63.63
CA ASN A 259 -29.09 49.68 -64.31
C ASN A 259 -29.27 49.42 -65.81
N THR A 260 -30.50 49.47 -66.27
CA THR A 260 -30.79 49.65 -67.67
C THR A 260 -31.05 51.15 -67.92
N GLY A 261 -29.96 51.83 -68.18
CA GLY A 261 -30.02 53.13 -68.79
C GLY A 261 -30.53 53.05 -70.23
N SER A 262 -31.68 53.60 -70.41
CA SER A 262 -32.26 53.93 -71.71
C SER A 262 -31.35 54.86 -72.51
N ASN A 263 -31.25 54.69 -73.79
CA ASN A 263 -31.27 55.81 -74.68
C ASN A 263 -31.76 55.38 -76.06
N ALA A 264 -32.63 56.05 -76.38
CA ALA A 264 -33.37 56.77 -77.41
C ALA A 264 -32.71 56.84 -78.76
N GLY A 265 -33.49 56.91 -79.71
CA GLY A 265 -33.26 57.47 -81.04
C GLY A 265 -33.71 56.52 -82.12
N GLY A 266 -34.76 56.81 -82.63
CA GLY A 266 -35.12 57.77 -83.57
C GLY A 266 -35.56 57.12 -84.87
N SER A 267 -36.71 57.40 -85.20
CA SER A 267 -37.19 58.05 -86.41
C SER A 267 -37.60 57.20 -87.62
N THR A 268 -38.77 57.60 -88.04
CA THR A 268 -39.39 57.69 -89.31
C THR A 268 -40.05 56.41 -89.88
N GLY A 269 -41.32 56.62 -89.97
CA GLY A 269 -42.36 56.11 -90.80
C GLY A 269 -42.09 56.21 -92.28
N PRO A 270 -43.07 56.23 -93.21
CA PRO A 270 -44.46 55.83 -93.12
C PRO A 270 -44.89 54.96 -94.34
N GLY A 271 -46.12 54.63 -94.43
CA GLY A 271 -46.81 54.26 -95.67
C GLY A 271 -46.98 52.76 -95.86
N GLY A 272 -48.05 52.29 -96.13
CA GLY A 272 -49.14 52.66 -96.95
C GLY A 272 -49.77 51.41 -97.51
N ASP A 273 -50.98 51.43 -97.50
CA ASP A 273 -51.93 50.78 -98.46
C ASP A 273 -51.87 49.25 -98.67
N LYS A 274 -52.87 48.71 -98.37
CA LYS A 274 -54.13 48.20 -98.90
C LYS A 274 -54.70 47.04 -98.10
#